data_2df12f69e62cf9ff67919f9c42fa3159
#
_entry.id   2df12f69e62cf9ff67919f9c42fa3159
#
_cell.length_a   1.000
_cell.length_b   1.000
_cell.length_c   1.000
_cell.angle_alpha   90.00
_cell.angle_beta   90.00
_cell.angle_gamma   90.00
#
_symmetry.space_group_name_H-M   'P 1'
#
loop_
_entity.id
_entity.type
_entity.pdbx_description
1 polymer ?
#
loop_
_entity_poly.entity_id
_entity_poly.type
_entity_poly.pdbx_seq_one_letter_code
_entity_poly.pdbx_strand_id
1 'polypeptide(L)'
;MTLYLVSNNMVLENIFYETDESVEEKRINRPLSIEGEKEAVKLVKKIDADVIYSSNYASALSTAKYYASYKNTEIYINSFLNDSRIGKLGNRNIKMLRFMQERDFDFKFNGGESLNETSSRMNIAINKILKKYGNHNIVIFTHKRAIMGYLLKYLDKGFNLDDRLILTYNDKVILDDVEKDIDIVKMELDHGKILDIDIIE
;
A
#
# COMPACT_ATOMS: atom_id res chain seq x y z
N MET A 1 16.76 11.05 5.02
CA MET A 1 16.45 9.75 4.41
C MET A 1 15.11 9.80 3.74
N THR A 2 14.91 8.99 2.71
CA THR A 2 13.64 8.94 1.97
C THR A 2 12.96 7.59 2.16
N LEU A 3 11.65 7.60 2.44
CA LEU A 3 10.78 6.43 2.44
C LEU A 3 9.84 6.51 1.23
N TYR A 4 9.86 5.49 0.39
CA TYR A 4 8.91 5.31 -0.71
C TYR A 4 7.90 4.24 -0.33
N LEU A 5 6.61 4.56 -0.46
CA LEU A 5 5.51 3.61 -0.32
C LEU A 5 4.89 3.42 -1.69
N VAL A 6 4.87 2.19 -2.18
CA VAL A 6 4.46 1.88 -3.56
C VAL A 6 3.32 0.87 -3.55
N SER A 7 2.24 1.18 -4.26
CA SER A 7 1.21 0.20 -4.62
C SER A 7 1.09 0.08 -6.14
N ASN A 8 0.90 -1.15 -6.62
CA ASN A 8 0.58 -1.44 -8.01
C ASN A 8 -0.75 -2.20 -8.03
N ASN A 9 -1.78 -1.56 -8.53
CA ASN A 9 -3.14 -2.06 -8.53
C ASN A 9 -3.51 -2.77 -9.84
N MET A 10 -2.59 -2.79 -10.83
CA MET A 10 -2.78 -3.43 -12.14
C MET A 10 -2.61 -4.95 -12.05
N VAL A 11 -3.56 -5.59 -11.37
CA VAL A 11 -3.57 -7.03 -11.15
C VAL A 11 -4.38 -7.76 -12.22
N LEU A 12 -4.11 -9.05 -12.41
CA LEU A 12 -4.86 -9.88 -13.31
C LEU A 12 -6.25 -10.19 -12.70
N GLU A 13 -7.32 -9.71 -13.35
CA GLU A 13 -8.69 -9.82 -12.83
C GLU A 13 -9.35 -11.17 -13.15
N ASN A 14 -9.05 -11.76 -14.30
CA ASN A 14 -9.72 -12.94 -14.84
C ASN A 14 -9.02 -14.23 -14.40
N ILE A 15 -8.94 -14.50 -13.09
CA ILE A 15 -8.43 -15.76 -12.55
C ILE A 15 -9.58 -16.54 -11.95
N PHE A 16 -9.78 -17.77 -12.43
CA PHE A 16 -10.65 -18.76 -11.82
C PHE A 16 -9.85 -19.66 -10.89
N TYR A 17 -10.30 -19.78 -9.65
CA TYR A 17 -9.77 -20.74 -8.69
C TYR A 17 -10.75 -21.91 -8.63
N GLU A 18 -10.26 -23.13 -8.86
CA GLU A 18 -11.09 -24.35 -8.82
C GLU A 18 -11.52 -24.75 -7.40
N THR A 19 -10.84 -24.18 -6.40
CA THR A 19 -11.11 -24.42 -4.99
C THR A 19 -11.91 -23.29 -4.38
N ASP A 20 -12.67 -23.56 -3.32
CA ASP A 20 -13.41 -22.57 -2.52
C ASP A 20 -12.47 -21.68 -1.68
N GLU A 21 -11.50 -21.05 -2.34
CA GLU A 21 -10.62 -20.10 -1.70
C GLU A 21 -11.40 -18.88 -1.19
N SER A 22 -11.04 -18.44 -0.01
CA SER A 22 -11.57 -17.20 0.55
C SER A 22 -11.20 -15.99 -0.32
N VAL A 23 -11.97 -14.91 -0.23
CA VAL A 23 -11.65 -13.64 -0.91
C VAL A 23 -10.22 -13.18 -0.58
N GLU A 24 -9.77 -13.44 0.64
CA GLU A 24 -8.43 -13.04 1.10
C GLU A 24 -7.33 -13.86 0.43
N GLU A 25 -7.48 -15.18 0.33
CA GLU A 25 -6.52 -16.05 -0.37
C GLU A 25 -6.40 -15.68 -1.85
N LYS A 26 -7.52 -15.41 -2.52
CA LYS A 26 -7.54 -14.93 -3.90
C LYS A 26 -6.76 -13.62 -4.06
N ARG A 27 -6.86 -12.70 -3.09
CA ARG A 27 -6.10 -11.44 -3.12
C ARG A 27 -4.60 -11.64 -2.90
N ILE A 28 -4.23 -12.51 -1.97
CA ILE A 28 -2.82 -12.85 -1.69
C ILE A 28 -2.12 -13.39 -2.95
N ASN A 29 -2.79 -14.28 -3.66
CA ASN A 29 -2.22 -15.01 -4.80
C ASN A 29 -2.38 -14.29 -6.15
N ARG A 30 -3.07 -13.14 -6.20
CA ARG A 30 -3.34 -12.42 -7.45
C ARG A 30 -2.07 -11.78 -8.02
N PRO A 31 -1.58 -12.22 -9.20
CA PRO A 31 -0.40 -11.63 -9.83
C PRO A 31 -0.73 -10.30 -10.52
N LEU A 32 0.29 -9.60 -10.98
CA LEU A 32 0.12 -8.46 -11.87
C LEU A 32 -0.44 -8.87 -13.23
N SER A 33 -1.14 -7.96 -13.88
CA SER A 33 -1.45 -8.06 -15.31
C SER A 33 -0.18 -7.81 -16.15
N ILE A 34 -0.24 -8.07 -17.45
CA ILE A 34 0.88 -7.77 -18.37
C ILE A 34 1.21 -6.27 -18.36
N GLU A 35 0.18 -5.42 -18.29
CA GLU A 35 0.33 -3.97 -18.18
C GLU A 35 0.97 -3.58 -16.84
N GLY A 36 0.54 -4.21 -15.74
CA GLY A 36 1.12 -4.01 -14.41
C GLY A 36 2.59 -4.40 -14.34
N GLU A 37 3.00 -5.45 -15.02
CA GLU A 37 4.41 -5.85 -15.16
C GLU A 37 5.22 -4.79 -15.93
N LYS A 38 4.68 -4.25 -17.03
CA LYS A 38 5.34 -3.18 -17.81
C LYS A 38 5.52 -1.89 -17.00
N GLU A 39 4.50 -1.50 -16.25
CA GLU A 39 4.57 -0.31 -15.37
C GLU A 39 5.55 -0.53 -14.23
N ALA A 40 5.61 -1.73 -13.64
CA ALA A 40 6.59 -2.06 -12.62
C ALA A 40 8.05 -1.92 -13.12
N VAL A 41 8.32 -2.22 -14.39
CA VAL A 41 9.64 -1.97 -15.02
C VAL A 41 9.95 -0.47 -15.14
N LYS A 42 8.96 0.36 -15.49
CA LYS A 42 9.16 1.82 -15.61
C LYS A 42 9.43 2.46 -14.24
N LEU A 43 8.79 1.94 -13.21
CA LEU A 43 8.83 2.44 -11.85
C LEU A 43 10.25 2.42 -11.25
N VAL A 44 11.11 1.49 -11.68
CA VAL A 44 12.49 1.37 -11.16
C VAL A 44 13.31 2.66 -11.33
N LYS A 45 13.01 3.47 -12.34
CA LYS A 45 13.71 4.73 -12.63
C LYS A 45 13.22 5.91 -11.78
N LYS A 46 12.07 5.77 -11.13
CA LYS A 46 11.44 6.82 -10.32
C LYS A 46 11.84 6.75 -8.85
N ILE A 47 12.47 5.65 -8.43
CA ILE A 47 12.80 5.37 -7.04
C ILE A 47 14.32 5.29 -6.89
N ASP A 48 14.83 5.90 -5.81
CA ASP A 48 16.23 5.73 -5.40
C ASP A 48 16.30 5.30 -3.95
N ALA A 49 16.30 3.99 -3.73
CA ALA A 49 16.34 3.36 -2.42
C ALA A 49 17.43 2.29 -2.32
N ASP A 50 17.96 2.13 -1.12
CA ASP A 50 19.02 1.18 -0.79
C ASP A 50 18.47 -0.13 -0.25
N VAL A 51 17.30 -0.05 0.41
CA VAL A 51 16.66 -1.16 1.12
C VAL A 51 15.27 -1.40 0.58
N ILE A 52 14.95 -2.66 0.28
CA ILE A 52 13.67 -3.07 -0.30
C ILE A 52 12.89 -3.93 0.68
N TYR A 53 11.68 -3.50 1.00
CA TYR A 53 10.68 -4.30 1.70
C TYR A 53 9.48 -4.56 0.80
N SER A 54 8.81 -5.69 1.03
CA SER A 54 7.56 -6.01 0.37
C SER A 54 6.58 -6.70 1.31
N SER A 55 5.29 -6.51 1.05
CA SER A 55 4.26 -7.43 1.54
C SER A 55 4.49 -8.81 0.92
N ASN A 56 3.83 -9.84 1.46
CA ASN A 56 3.91 -11.19 0.89
C ASN A 56 2.87 -11.47 -0.21
N TYR A 57 2.07 -10.47 -0.63
CA TYR A 57 1.12 -10.64 -1.72
C TYR A 57 1.84 -10.69 -3.07
N ALA A 58 1.35 -11.56 -3.95
CA ALA A 58 1.97 -11.81 -5.26
C ALA A 58 2.16 -10.53 -6.09
N SER A 59 1.19 -9.61 -6.10
CA SER A 59 1.27 -8.34 -6.84
C SER A 59 2.39 -7.42 -6.33
N ALA A 60 2.53 -7.28 -5.01
CA ALA A 60 3.58 -6.45 -4.42
C ALA A 60 4.97 -7.05 -4.64
N LEU A 61 5.12 -8.37 -4.46
CA LEU A 61 6.37 -9.09 -4.75
C LEU A 61 6.74 -9.01 -6.23
N SER A 62 5.75 -9.14 -7.13
CA SER A 62 5.98 -9.01 -8.57
C SER A 62 6.43 -7.60 -8.95
N THR A 63 5.94 -6.56 -8.27
CA THR A 63 6.43 -5.19 -8.48
C THR A 63 7.85 -5.03 -7.93
N ALA A 64 8.11 -5.52 -6.71
CA ALA A 64 9.39 -5.42 -6.03
C ALA A 64 10.53 -6.12 -6.79
N LYS A 65 10.27 -7.26 -7.45
CA LYS A 65 11.30 -8.05 -8.16
C LYS A 65 12.03 -7.23 -9.22
N TYR A 66 11.34 -6.34 -9.93
CA TYR A 66 11.97 -5.51 -10.97
C TYR A 66 12.93 -4.50 -10.37
N TYR A 67 12.53 -3.88 -9.26
CA TYR A 67 13.41 -2.94 -8.57
C TYR A 67 14.60 -3.66 -7.93
N ALA A 68 14.39 -4.80 -7.31
CA ALA A 68 15.46 -5.62 -6.73
C ALA A 68 16.45 -6.11 -7.79
N SER A 69 15.95 -6.55 -8.95
CA SER A 69 16.81 -6.93 -10.08
C SER A 69 17.61 -5.74 -10.61
N TYR A 70 17.00 -4.56 -10.73
CA TYR A 70 17.69 -3.34 -11.18
C TYR A 70 18.79 -2.89 -10.22
N LYS A 71 18.55 -2.96 -8.91
CA LYS A 71 19.51 -2.58 -7.86
C LYS A 71 20.48 -3.72 -7.50
N ASN A 72 20.26 -4.94 -8.00
CA ASN A 72 20.99 -6.15 -7.62
C ASN A 72 21.04 -6.36 -6.10
N THR A 73 19.87 -6.29 -5.45
CA THR A 73 19.73 -6.39 -3.99
C THR A 73 18.58 -7.29 -3.58
N GLU A 74 18.50 -7.62 -2.30
CA GLU A 74 17.52 -8.52 -1.73
C GLU A 74 16.18 -7.81 -1.42
N ILE A 75 15.09 -8.59 -1.39
CA ILE A 75 13.78 -8.15 -0.92
C ILE A 75 13.53 -8.73 0.46
N TYR A 76 13.27 -7.89 1.45
CA TYR A 76 12.82 -8.30 2.78
C TYR A 76 11.29 -8.39 2.82
N ILE A 77 10.76 -9.57 3.07
CA ILE A 77 9.30 -9.81 3.13
C ILE A 77 8.81 -9.61 4.55
N ASN A 78 7.72 -8.85 4.70
CA ASN A 78 7.09 -8.62 5.99
C ASN A 78 5.56 -8.60 5.87
N SER A 79 4.88 -9.57 6.47
CA SER A 79 3.41 -9.68 6.43
C SER A 79 2.67 -8.53 7.14
N PHE A 80 3.35 -7.77 8.00
CA PHE A 80 2.79 -6.54 8.57
C PHE A 80 2.65 -5.42 7.52
N LEU A 81 3.20 -5.60 6.31
CA LEU A 81 3.04 -4.69 5.18
C LEU A 81 1.94 -5.14 4.20
N ASN A 82 1.18 -6.19 4.52
CA ASN A 82 0.09 -6.68 3.69
C ASN A 82 -1.06 -5.67 3.61
N ASP A 83 -1.95 -5.88 2.65
CA ASP A 83 -3.18 -5.08 2.55
C ASP A 83 -4.09 -5.27 3.77
N SER A 84 -5.04 -4.36 3.96
CA SER A 84 -6.03 -4.51 5.02
C SER A 84 -6.94 -5.71 4.72
N ARG A 85 -7.16 -6.55 5.73
CA ARG A 85 -8.02 -7.73 5.59
C ARG A 85 -9.47 -7.33 5.41
N ILE A 86 -10.13 -7.93 4.42
CA ILE A 86 -11.55 -7.66 4.11
C ILE A 86 -12.48 -8.30 5.15
N GLY A 87 -12.16 -9.50 5.62
CA GLY A 87 -13.04 -10.29 6.47
C GLY A 87 -14.19 -10.96 5.69
N LYS A 88 -15.20 -11.43 6.43
CA LYS A 88 -16.33 -12.16 5.87
C LYS A 88 -17.33 -11.23 5.21
N LEU A 89 -17.40 -11.23 3.88
CA LEU A 89 -18.34 -10.40 3.12
C LEU A 89 -19.80 -10.82 3.28
N GLY A 90 -20.10 -12.12 3.30
CA GLY A 90 -21.48 -12.62 3.19
C GLY A 90 -22.13 -12.10 1.90
N ASN A 91 -23.32 -11.52 2.01
CA ASN A 91 -24.03 -10.90 0.87
C ASN A 91 -23.61 -9.44 0.58
N ARG A 92 -22.54 -8.97 1.21
CA ARG A 92 -22.01 -7.60 1.06
C ARG A 92 -20.83 -7.59 0.07
N ASN A 93 -20.44 -6.41 -0.38
CA ASN A 93 -19.34 -6.23 -1.30
C ASN A 93 -18.20 -5.35 -0.71
N ILE A 94 -17.05 -5.39 -1.36
CA ILE A 94 -15.87 -4.62 -0.93
C ILE A 94 -16.13 -3.11 -1.02
N LYS A 95 -16.90 -2.63 -2.00
CA LYS A 95 -17.21 -1.19 -2.14
C LYS A 95 -17.95 -0.67 -0.91
N MET A 96 -18.92 -1.45 -0.40
CA MET A 96 -19.62 -1.11 0.84
C MET A 96 -18.65 -1.04 2.04
N LEU A 97 -17.77 -2.03 2.18
CA LEU A 97 -16.75 -2.00 3.25
C LEU A 97 -15.91 -0.72 3.18
N ARG A 98 -15.37 -0.40 2.01
CA ARG A 98 -14.54 0.80 1.80
C ARG A 98 -15.31 2.07 2.14
N PHE A 99 -16.52 2.22 1.63
CA PHE A 99 -17.41 3.36 1.90
C PHE A 99 -17.65 3.57 3.40
N MET A 100 -17.93 2.49 4.14
CA MET A 100 -18.13 2.56 5.60
C MET A 100 -16.85 2.92 6.33
N GLN A 101 -15.71 2.34 5.93
CA GLN A 101 -14.39 2.63 6.54
C GLN A 101 -13.90 4.07 6.31
N GLU A 102 -14.32 4.73 5.24
CA GLU A 102 -13.97 6.12 4.99
C GLU A 102 -14.68 7.09 5.95
N ARG A 103 -15.77 6.68 6.56
CA ARG A 103 -16.60 7.47 7.50
C ARG A 103 -16.38 7.06 8.95
N ASP A 104 -16.08 5.80 9.17
CA ASP A 104 -15.75 5.23 10.47
C ASP A 104 -14.48 4.38 10.34
N PHE A 105 -13.35 4.92 10.77
CA PHE A 105 -12.05 4.26 10.65
C PHE A 105 -11.92 3.01 11.53
N ASP A 106 -12.86 2.79 12.46
CA ASP A 106 -12.92 1.56 13.26
C ASP A 106 -13.87 0.52 12.68
N PHE A 107 -14.62 0.87 11.61
CA PHE A 107 -15.53 -0.06 10.94
C PHE A 107 -14.76 -1.22 10.29
N LYS A 108 -15.26 -2.45 10.50
CA LYS A 108 -14.78 -3.67 9.84
C LYS A 108 -15.84 -4.76 9.77
N PHE A 109 -15.68 -5.67 8.84
CA PHE A 109 -16.42 -6.92 8.86
C PHE A 109 -15.75 -7.95 9.77
N ASN A 110 -16.52 -8.96 10.20
CA ASN A 110 -15.99 -10.01 11.07
C ASN A 110 -14.77 -10.69 10.44
N GLY A 111 -13.67 -10.77 11.17
CA GLY A 111 -12.38 -11.30 10.72
C GLY A 111 -11.56 -10.34 9.83
N GLY A 112 -12.10 -9.17 9.50
CA GLY A 112 -11.39 -8.13 8.76
C GLY A 112 -10.58 -7.19 9.66
N GLU A 113 -9.92 -6.21 9.04
CA GLU A 113 -9.25 -5.09 9.69
C GLU A 113 -10.01 -3.78 9.43
N SER A 114 -10.04 -2.92 10.43
CA SER A 114 -10.40 -1.52 10.26
C SER A 114 -9.20 -0.72 9.73
N LEU A 115 -9.44 0.52 9.28
CA LEU A 115 -8.33 1.41 8.88
C LEU A 115 -7.42 1.76 10.06
N ASN A 116 -7.96 1.92 11.27
CA ASN A 116 -7.17 2.16 12.48
C ASN A 116 -6.32 0.96 12.88
N GLU A 117 -6.81 -0.27 12.74
CA GLU A 117 -6.02 -1.49 12.95
C GLU A 117 -4.91 -1.61 11.91
N THR A 118 -5.22 -1.35 10.63
CA THR A 118 -4.24 -1.31 9.53
C THR A 118 -3.19 -0.24 9.80
N SER A 119 -3.59 0.97 10.23
CA SER A 119 -2.69 2.06 10.62
C SER A 119 -1.73 1.62 11.73
N SER A 120 -2.25 1.02 12.78
CA SER A 120 -1.45 0.56 13.92
C SER A 120 -0.41 -0.47 13.51
N ARG A 121 -0.81 -1.47 12.73
CA ARG A 121 0.07 -2.54 12.22
C ARG A 121 1.16 -1.99 11.31
N MET A 122 0.79 -1.15 10.34
CA MET A 122 1.72 -0.53 9.40
C MET A 122 2.74 0.36 10.12
N ASN A 123 2.29 1.18 11.07
CA ASN A 123 3.18 2.02 11.87
C ASN A 123 4.19 1.20 12.67
N ILE A 124 3.78 0.08 13.28
CA ILE A 124 4.70 -0.81 14.00
C ILE A 124 5.79 -1.35 13.05
N ALA A 125 5.39 -1.83 11.87
CA ALA A 125 6.33 -2.39 10.90
C ALA A 125 7.30 -1.32 10.38
N ILE A 126 6.76 -0.20 9.89
CA ILE A 126 7.56 0.87 9.27
C ILE A 126 8.50 1.50 10.29
N ASN A 127 8.05 1.79 11.52
CA ASN A 127 8.92 2.34 12.57
C ASN A 127 10.08 1.39 12.91
N LYS A 128 9.87 0.07 12.93
CA LYS A 128 10.96 -0.90 13.11
C LYS A 128 11.95 -0.87 11.96
N ILE A 129 11.46 -0.76 10.73
CA ILE A 129 12.29 -0.68 9.53
C ILE A 129 13.11 0.62 9.54
N LEU A 130 12.48 1.77 9.78
CA LEU A 130 13.14 3.07 9.85
C LEU A 130 14.22 3.10 10.95
N LYS A 131 13.92 2.53 12.13
CA LYS A 131 14.90 2.43 13.21
C LYS A 131 16.09 1.55 12.87
N LYS A 132 15.87 0.47 12.11
CA LYS A 132 16.93 -0.47 11.70
C LYS A 132 17.88 0.15 10.66
N TYR A 133 17.35 0.97 9.75
CA TYR A 133 18.07 1.47 8.57
C TYR A 133 18.18 3.00 8.52
N GLY A 134 18.23 3.65 9.65
CA GLY A 134 18.07 5.09 9.90
C GLY A 134 18.69 6.12 8.95
N ASN A 135 19.69 5.75 8.13
CA ASN A 135 20.33 6.65 7.16
C ASN A 135 20.21 6.17 5.69
N HIS A 136 19.46 5.10 5.45
CA HIS A 136 19.27 4.54 4.11
C HIS A 136 17.93 4.99 3.55
N ASN A 137 17.86 5.17 2.25
CA ASN A 137 16.59 5.31 1.56
C ASN A 137 15.92 3.94 1.44
N ILE A 138 14.63 3.91 1.72
CA ILE A 138 13.85 2.66 1.83
C ILE A 138 12.68 2.71 0.87
N VAL A 139 12.44 1.60 0.15
CA VAL A 139 11.21 1.40 -0.60
C VAL A 139 10.42 0.24 -0.01
N ILE A 140 9.11 0.45 0.14
CA ILE A 140 8.16 -0.55 0.62
C ILE A 140 7.10 -0.78 -0.46
N PHE A 141 7.11 -1.97 -1.05
CA PHE A 141 6.06 -2.40 -1.98
C PHE A 141 4.91 -3.02 -1.18
N THR A 142 3.75 -2.40 -1.25
CA THR A 142 2.58 -2.75 -0.44
C THR A 142 1.29 -2.49 -1.24
N HIS A 143 0.22 -2.03 -0.60
CA HIS A 143 -1.10 -1.89 -1.18
C HIS A 143 -1.71 -0.55 -0.82
N LYS A 144 -2.56 -0.02 -1.67
CA LYS A 144 -3.16 1.31 -1.52
C LYS A 144 -3.85 1.50 -0.17
N ARG A 145 -4.67 0.53 0.27
CA ARG A 145 -5.35 0.62 1.56
C ARG A 145 -4.40 0.53 2.76
N ALA A 146 -3.32 -0.22 2.64
CA ALA A 146 -2.28 -0.26 3.65
C ALA A 146 -1.54 1.08 3.75
N ILE A 147 -1.20 1.71 2.60
CA ILE A 147 -0.62 3.06 2.54
C ILE A 147 -1.57 4.08 3.15
N MET A 148 -2.86 4.04 2.78
CA MET A 148 -3.89 4.92 3.33
C MET A 148 -3.96 4.78 4.86
N GLY A 149 -4.04 3.56 5.37
CA GLY A 149 -4.02 3.31 6.81
C GLY A 149 -2.79 3.90 7.51
N TYR A 150 -1.59 3.69 6.93
CA TYR A 150 -0.36 4.27 7.48
C TYR A 150 -0.40 5.79 7.53
N LEU A 151 -0.84 6.42 6.45
CA LEU A 151 -0.84 7.87 6.29
C LEU A 151 -1.93 8.59 7.09
N LEU A 152 -3.00 7.89 7.54
CA LEU A 152 -4.05 8.48 8.38
C LEU A 152 -3.51 9.23 9.60
N LYS A 153 -2.35 8.85 10.10
CA LYS A 153 -1.73 9.47 11.28
C LYS A 153 -1.02 10.78 10.97
N TYR A 154 -0.63 10.98 9.72
CA TYR A 154 0.29 12.05 9.33
C TYR A 154 -0.36 13.10 8.43
N LEU A 155 -1.49 12.79 7.81
CA LEU A 155 -2.14 13.62 6.80
C LEU A 155 -3.50 14.12 7.28
N ASP A 156 -3.89 15.27 6.75
CA ASP A 156 -5.24 15.79 6.92
C ASP A 156 -6.23 14.94 6.11
N LYS A 157 -7.45 14.85 6.62
CA LYS A 157 -8.52 14.04 6.08
C LYS A 157 -9.63 14.93 5.55
N GLY A 158 -10.05 14.68 4.33
CA GLY A 158 -11.15 15.36 3.67
C GLY A 158 -11.93 14.42 2.77
N PHE A 159 -12.91 14.97 2.07
CA PHE A 159 -13.68 14.26 1.07
C PHE A 159 -13.64 15.03 -0.24
N ASN A 160 -13.51 14.31 -1.35
CA ASN A 160 -13.61 14.89 -2.69
C ASN A 160 -15.08 15.11 -3.10
N LEU A 161 -15.30 15.62 -4.33
CA LEU A 161 -16.65 15.89 -4.85
C LEU A 161 -17.51 14.64 -5.01
N ASP A 162 -16.90 13.46 -5.12
CA ASP A 162 -17.59 12.17 -5.18
C ASP A 162 -17.81 11.55 -3.80
N ASP A 163 -17.64 12.35 -2.74
CA ASP A 163 -17.79 11.93 -1.33
C ASP A 163 -16.86 10.75 -0.96
N ARG A 164 -15.64 10.74 -1.51
CA ARG A 164 -14.61 9.73 -1.23
C ARG A 164 -13.49 10.33 -0.40
N LEU A 165 -12.95 9.55 0.54
CA LEU A 165 -11.86 9.97 1.41
C LEU A 165 -10.62 10.37 0.60
N ILE A 166 -10.10 11.55 0.91
CA ILE A 166 -8.80 12.03 0.44
C ILE A 166 -7.89 12.31 1.64
N LEU A 167 -6.61 12.06 1.45
CA LEU A 167 -5.57 12.43 2.40
C LEU A 167 -4.72 13.54 1.78
N THR A 168 -4.56 14.65 2.50
CA THR A 168 -3.88 15.84 2.02
C THR A 168 -2.69 16.22 2.89
N TYR A 169 -1.68 16.83 2.27
CA TYR A 169 -0.53 17.42 2.93
C TYR A 169 -0.22 18.76 2.29
N ASN A 170 -0.20 19.84 3.08
CA ASN A 170 -0.02 21.21 2.59
C ASN A 170 -0.96 21.53 1.41
N ASP A 171 -2.25 21.25 1.58
CA ASP A 171 -3.33 21.44 0.59
C ASP A 171 -3.18 20.61 -0.71
N LYS A 172 -2.17 19.77 -0.81
CA LYS A 172 -2.00 18.84 -1.94
C LYS A 172 -2.64 17.47 -1.60
N VAL A 173 -3.42 16.91 -2.53
CA VAL A 173 -3.91 15.53 -2.41
C VAL A 173 -2.75 14.57 -2.60
N ILE A 174 -2.45 13.78 -1.58
CA ILE A 174 -1.40 12.77 -1.57
C ILE A 174 -1.98 11.40 -1.94
N LEU A 175 -3.14 11.07 -1.39
CA LEU A 175 -3.81 9.82 -1.67
C LEU A 175 -5.33 10.02 -1.64
N ASP A 176 -6.00 9.45 -2.62
CA ASP A 176 -7.44 9.34 -2.69
C ASP A 176 -7.86 7.86 -2.78
N ASP A 177 -9.13 7.54 -2.58
CA ASP A 177 -9.61 6.16 -2.76
C ASP A 177 -10.01 5.86 -4.23
N VAL A 178 -9.68 6.74 -5.16
CA VAL A 178 -9.81 6.48 -6.61
C VAL A 178 -8.73 5.48 -7.02
N GLU A 179 -9.12 4.41 -7.68
CA GLU A 179 -8.17 3.38 -8.14
C GLU A 179 -7.29 3.99 -9.24
N LYS A 180 -6.03 4.24 -8.91
CA LYS A 180 -4.95 4.54 -9.87
C LYS A 180 -4.17 3.25 -10.12
N ASP A 181 -3.54 3.18 -11.26
CA ASP A 181 -2.74 2.02 -11.65
C ASP A 181 -1.55 1.81 -10.69
N ILE A 182 -0.85 2.90 -10.40
CA ILE A 182 0.27 2.92 -9.46
C ILE A 182 0.19 4.16 -8.58
N ASP A 183 0.43 3.99 -7.30
CA ASP A 183 0.67 5.08 -6.36
C ASP A 183 2.10 4.98 -5.83
N ILE A 184 2.85 6.08 -5.87
CA ILE A 184 4.17 6.21 -5.24
C ILE A 184 4.12 7.42 -4.31
N VAL A 185 4.06 7.16 -3.01
CA VAL A 185 4.18 8.20 -2.00
C VAL A 185 5.63 8.29 -1.56
N LYS A 186 6.22 9.47 -1.67
CA LYS A 186 7.56 9.80 -1.21
C LYS A 186 7.48 10.58 0.10
N MET A 187 8.19 10.15 1.12
CA MET A 187 8.28 10.83 2.41
C MET A 187 9.74 11.15 2.69
N GLU A 188 10.04 12.41 2.93
CA GLU A 188 11.35 12.83 3.42
C GLU A 188 11.36 12.90 4.93
N LEU A 189 12.36 12.26 5.53
CA LEU A 189 12.44 12.08 6.98
C LEU A 189 13.80 12.56 7.50
N ASP A 190 13.79 13.24 8.65
CA ASP A 190 14.98 13.54 9.42
C ASP A 190 14.80 13.04 10.86
N HIS A 191 15.66 12.12 11.30
CA HIS A 191 15.60 11.50 12.63
C HIS A 191 14.19 11.05 13.04
N GLY A 192 13.42 10.49 12.09
CA GLY A 192 12.05 10.01 12.29
C GLY A 192 10.97 11.10 12.27
N LYS A 193 11.33 12.37 12.08
CA LYS A 193 10.38 13.45 11.80
C LYS A 193 10.14 13.56 10.31
N ILE A 194 8.89 13.72 9.92
CA ILE A 194 8.50 13.97 8.54
C ILE A 194 8.85 15.43 8.22
N LEU A 195 9.65 15.61 7.17
CA LEU A 195 9.98 16.93 6.61
C LEU A 195 9.06 17.29 5.46
N ASP A 196 8.74 16.28 4.62
CA ASP A 196 7.89 16.48 3.45
C ASP A 196 7.21 15.18 3.05
N ILE A 197 6.03 15.28 2.39
CA ILE A 197 5.29 14.17 1.80
C ILE A 197 4.80 14.60 0.42
N ASP A 198 5.14 13.82 -0.59
CA ASP A 198 4.79 14.08 -1.98
C ASP A 198 4.39 12.79 -2.72
N ILE A 199 3.82 12.93 -3.89
CA ILE A 199 3.54 11.85 -4.83
C ILE A 199 4.48 11.93 -6.01
N ILE A 200 4.89 10.79 -6.53
CA ILE A 200 5.67 10.67 -7.77
C ILE A 200 4.73 10.18 -8.87
N GLU A 201 4.56 10.97 -9.91
CA GLU A 201 3.78 10.65 -11.11
C GLU A 201 4.58 9.85 -12.14
#